data_0bae16fb66d190a48497174761d86c3c
#
_entry.id   0bae16fb66d190a48497174761d86c3c
#
_cell.length_a   1.000
_cell.length_b   1.000
_cell.length_c   1.000
_cell.angle_alpha   90.00
_cell.angle_beta   90.00
_cell.angle_gamma   90.00
#
_symmetry.space_group_name_H-M   'P 1'
#
loop_
_entity.id
_entity.type
_entity.pdbx_description
1 polymer ?
#
loop_
_entity_poly.entity_id
_entity_poly.type
_entity_poly.pdbx_seq_one_letter_code
_entity_poly.pdbx_strand_id
1 'polypeptide(L)'
;MKTLVVDAKHELSIREVPKPKYKECQALVKMQSCGVCNGTDLKLIKGSFKNFDTYPAALGHEGVGKVVETGSKVQSLKVGDLVLLPFVEEKLDDVYSGWGAFSEYAVVGDAAAYIANGMGPGTHEFSEAYFAQTLIKPEDKVDAVEASMIVTFREVLSAIRRFQFQPNDSVLVIGAGPVGLCFTQFSKLLGLKTVISTDIDDEKVSLAKTLGADYAFNPKKCDLNAEIKKLFPDGIDHVVDAVGINALINQAMELIKYNGKICCYGISPDLGMNLDWSKAPYNWTIQFVQWPSKKEEAEAHAQIMAWINLGLLKPMDFISHVFDFEKIIDAFKLVEEAKSGTKKVVIKYY
;
A
#
# COMPACT_ATOMS: atom_id res chain seq x y z
N MET A 1 -0.58 13.36 -23.40
CA MET A 1 -0.76 13.55 -21.96
C MET A 1 0.58 13.52 -21.25
N LYS A 2 0.68 14.22 -20.12
CA LYS A 2 1.87 14.16 -19.28
C LYS A 2 1.86 12.90 -18.40
N THR A 3 3.03 12.29 -18.19
CA THR A 3 3.25 11.15 -17.29
C THR A 3 4.62 11.23 -16.63
N LEU A 4 4.74 10.75 -15.40
CA LEU A 4 6.03 10.57 -14.74
C LEU A 4 6.68 9.30 -15.26
N VAL A 5 7.90 9.41 -15.73
CA VAL A 5 8.68 8.29 -16.29
C VAL A 5 10.00 8.18 -15.55
N VAL A 6 10.39 6.97 -15.24
CA VAL A 6 11.77 6.61 -14.88
C VAL A 6 12.46 5.99 -16.10
N ASP A 7 13.64 6.44 -16.44
CA ASP A 7 14.39 5.93 -17.59
C ASP A 7 15.36 4.78 -17.19
N ALA A 8 16.09 4.26 -18.18
CA ALA A 8 17.08 3.19 -17.96
C ALA A 8 18.32 3.64 -17.16
N LYS A 9 18.50 4.94 -16.92
CA LYS A 9 19.53 5.49 -16.03
C LYS A 9 18.99 5.76 -14.63
N HIS A 10 17.72 5.38 -14.37
CA HIS A 10 17.02 5.61 -13.12
C HIS A 10 16.74 7.09 -12.81
N GLU A 11 16.64 7.92 -13.86
CA GLU A 11 16.33 9.34 -13.74
C GLU A 11 14.82 9.58 -13.97
N LEU A 12 14.24 10.43 -13.10
CA LEU A 12 12.83 10.81 -13.20
C LEU A 12 12.64 12.00 -14.15
N SER A 13 11.64 11.92 -15.00
CA SER A 13 11.22 13.03 -15.86
C SER A 13 9.72 13.00 -16.12
N ILE A 14 9.13 14.19 -16.38
CA ILE A 14 7.77 14.27 -16.92
C ILE A 14 7.89 14.25 -18.44
N ARG A 15 7.23 13.27 -19.06
CA ARG A 15 7.23 13.11 -20.52
C ARG A 15 5.82 13.29 -21.08
N GLU A 16 5.72 13.76 -22.32
CA GLU A 16 4.48 13.72 -23.09
C GLU A 16 4.39 12.42 -23.87
N VAL A 17 3.26 11.73 -23.74
CA VAL A 17 2.95 10.47 -24.39
C VAL A 17 1.50 10.50 -24.90
N PRO A 18 1.09 9.63 -25.83
CA PRO A 18 -0.31 9.48 -26.22
C PRO A 18 -1.21 9.16 -25.02
N LYS A 19 -2.49 9.52 -25.10
CA LYS A 19 -3.48 9.02 -24.14
C LYS A 19 -3.65 7.50 -24.30
N PRO A 20 -3.86 6.75 -23.21
CA PRO A 20 -4.13 5.32 -23.31
C PRO A 20 -5.44 5.08 -24.07
N LYS A 21 -5.47 4.02 -24.87
CA LYS A 21 -6.68 3.52 -25.47
C LYS A 21 -7.42 2.63 -24.48
N TYR A 22 -8.75 2.60 -24.57
CA TYR A 22 -9.57 1.72 -23.73
C TYR A 22 -10.39 0.77 -24.62
N LYS A 23 -10.69 -0.41 -24.08
CA LYS A 23 -11.42 -1.49 -24.76
C LYS A 23 -12.92 -1.38 -24.44
N GLU A 24 -13.74 -2.23 -25.08
CA GLU A 24 -15.21 -2.21 -24.92
C GLU A 24 -15.67 -2.39 -23.46
N CYS A 25 -14.95 -3.17 -22.64
CA CYS A 25 -15.24 -3.38 -21.22
C CYS A 25 -14.40 -2.50 -20.27
N GLN A 26 -13.80 -1.43 -20.79
CA GLN A 26 -12.97 -0.50 -20.03
C GLN A 26 -13.52 0.93 -20.08
N ALA A 27 -13.10 1.76 -19.14
CA ALA A 27 -13.37 3.18 -19.13
C ALA A 27 -12.07 3.98 -19.09
N LEU A 28 -12.04 5.12 -19.81
CA LEU A 28 -10.98 6.12 -19.68
C LEU A 28 -11.25 6.97 -18.45
N VAL A 29 -10.23 7.19 -17.66
CA VAL A 29 -10.31 8.06 -16.49
C VAL A 29 -9.31 9.21 -16.58
N LYS A 30 -9.71 10.38 -16.11
CA LYS A 30 -8.84 11.51 -15.83
C LYS A 30 -8.38 11.42 -14.39
N MET A 31 -7.08 11.34 -14.18
CA MET A 31 -6.52 11.16 -12.85
C MET A 31 -6.83 12.37 -11.96
N GLN A 32 -7.12 12.11 -10.70
CA GLN A 32 -7.43 13.10 -9.68
C GLN A 32 -6.34 13.16 -8.62
N SER A 33 -5.85 12.00 -8.18
CA SER A 33 -4.77 11.87 -7.23
C SER A 33 -4.01 10.54 -7.40
N CYS A 34 -2.81 10.47 -6.82
CA CYS A 34 -2.06 9.23 -6.67
C CYS A 34 -1.15 9.32 -5.45
N GLY A 35 -1.18 8.32 -4.58
CA GLY A 35 -0.25 8.19 -3.47
C GLY A 35 1.14 7.78 -3.93
N VAL A 36 2.18 8.29 -3.26
CA VAL A 36 3.56 7.84 -3.45
C VAL A 36 3.86 6.70 -2.49
N CYS A 37 4.32 5.58 -3.01
CA CYS A 37 4.68 4.40 -2.24
C CYS A 37 6.20 4.27 -2.07
N ASN A 38 6.70 4.51 -0.84
CA ASN A 38 8.13 4.36 -0.52
C ASN A 38 8.65 2.95 -0.84
N GLY A 39 7.83 1.93 -0.56
CA GLY A 39 8.22 0.53 -0.73
C GLY A 39 8.40 0.14 -2.19
N THR A 40 7.53 0.59 -3.06
CA THR A 40 7.48 0.18 -4.49
C THR A 40 8.12 1.21 -5.40
N ASP A 41 7.64 2.47 -5.38
CA ASP A 41 8.07 3.47 -6.35
C ASP A 41 9.58 3.76 -6.26
N LEU A 42 10.13 3.92 -5.04
CA LEU A 42 11.58 4.15 -4.88
C LEU A 42 12.42 2.96 -5.33
N LYS A 43 11.91 1.71 -5.19
CA LYS A 43 12.62 0.53 -5.69
C LYS A 43 12.58 0.43 -7.21
N LEU A 44 11.47 0.80 -7.84
CA LEU A 44 11.37 0.90 -9.29
C LEU A 44 12.36 1.96 -9.82
N ILE A 45 12.40 3.13 -9.19
CA ILE A 45 13.35 4.20 -9.55
C ILE A 45 14.79 3.71 -9.39
N LYS A 46 15.12 2.97 -8.32
CA LYS A 46 16.48 2.47 -8.05
C LYS A 46 16.83 1.17 -8.78
N GLY A 47 15.93 0.62 -9.61
CA GLY A 47 16.16 -0.65 -10.32
C GLY A 47 16.29 -1.87 -9.41
N SER A 48 15.76 -1.79 -8.18
CA SER A 48 15.84 -2.85 -7.17
C SER A 48 14.51 -3.55 -6.89
N PHE A 49 13.48 -3.27 -7.70
CA PHE A 49 12.20 -3.95 -7.56
C PHE A 49 12.25 -5.33 -8.21
N LYS A 50 11.91 -6.35 -7.45
CA LYS A 50 11.98 -7.75 -7.87
C LYS A 50 11.17 -7.99 -9.16
N ASN A 51 11.81 -8.63 -10.16
CA ASN A 51 11.20 -8.99 -11.45
C ASN A 51 10.71 -7.79 -12.29
N PHE A 52 11.30 -6.60 -12.10
CA PHE A 52 11.03 -5.45 -12.94
C PHE A 52 12.34 -4.91 -13.53
N ASP A 53 12.48 -4.97 -14.84
CA ASP A 53 13.68 -4.58 -15.60
C ASP A 53 13.35 -3.80 -16.88
N THR A 54 12.08 -3.39 -17.04
CA THR A 54 11.56 -2.81 -18.29
C THR A 54 11.48 -1.30 -18.19
N TYR A 55 12.44 -0.61 -18.79
CA TYR A 55 12.56 0.84 -18.82
C TYR A 55 12.61 1.38 -20.26
N PRO A 56 12.23 2.67 -20.53
CA PRO A 56 11.60 3.62 -19.60
C PRO A 56 10.19 3.18 -19.18
N ALA A 57 9.79 3.50 -17.93
CA ALA A 57 8.51 3.06 -17.37
C ALA A 57 7.71 4.21 -16.75
N ALA A 58 6.39 4.23 -17.00
CA ALA A 58 5.43 5.11 -16.35
C ALA A 58 5.07 4.56 -14.96
N LEU A 59 5.28 5.36 -13.90
CA LEU A 59 5.13 4.94 -12.51
C LEU A 59 3.76 5.25 -11.92
N GLY A 60 3.51 4.72 -10.71
CA GLY A 60 2.34 4.99 -9.87
C GLY A 60 1.30 3.89 -9.87
N HIS A 61 0.85 3.49 -8.67
CA HIS A 61 -0.09 2.37 -8.49
C HIS A 61 -1.14 2.61 -7.38
N GLU A 62 -1.13 3.77 -6.72
CA GLU A 62 -2.12 4.15 -5.70
C GLU A 62 -3.04 5.27 -6.22
N GLY A 63 -3.52 5.10 -7.46
CA GLY A 63 -4.25 6.13 -8.20
C GLY A 63 -5.74 6.19 -7.89
N VAL A 64 -6.30 7.39 -8.09
CA VAL A 64 -7.72 7.70 -8.09
C VAL A 64 -8.04 8.50 -9.35
N GLY A 65 -9.03 8.07 -10.12
CA GLY A 65 -9.42 8.74 -11.36
C GLY A 65 -10.92 8.97 -11.44
N LYS A 66 -11.31 9.96 -12.26
CA LYS A 66 -12.70 10.25 -12.61
C LYS A 66 -13.00 9.75 -14.01
N VAL A 67 -14.00 8.91 -14.16
CA VAL A 67 -14.42 8.38 -15.47
C VAL A 67 -14.82 9.53 -16.39
N VAL A 68 -14.22 9.58 -17.58
CA VAL A 68 -14.52 10.59 -18.61
C VAL A 68 -15.12 9.98 -19.88
N GLU A 69 -14.81 8.72 -20.20
CA GLU A 69 -15.36 7.97 -21.32
C GLU A 69 -15.54 6.50 -20.92
N THR A 70 -16.54 5.82 -21.51
CA THR A 70 -16.80 4.39 -21.25
C THR A 70 -16.85 3.62 -22.57
N GLY A 71 -16.33 2.40 -22.53
CA GLY A 71 -16.51 1.43 -23.61
C GLY A 71 -17.96 0.96 -23.74
N SER A 72 -18.30 0.43 -24.89
CA SER A 72 -19.68 0.09 -25.26
C SER A 72 -20.32 -1.01 -24.42
N LYS A 73 -19.51 -1.82 -23.71
CA LYS A 73 -19.96 -2.94 -22.88
C LYS A 73 -19.84 -2.67 -21.38
N VAL A 74 -19.33 -1.51 -20.97
CA VAL A 74 -19.24 -1.12 -19.56
C VAL A 74 -20.64 -1.06 -18.94
N GLN A 75 -20.81 -1.65 -17.76
CA GLN A 75 -22.09 -1.79 -17.08
C GLN A 75 -22.12 -1.15 -15.69
N SER A 76 -20.99 -1.26 -14.95
CA SER A 76 -20.91 -0.85 -13.54
C SER A 76 -20.33 0.55 -13.33
N LEU A 77 -19.85 1.21 -14.38
CA LEU A 77 -19.23 2.52 -14.35
C LEU A 77 -19.95 3.50 -15.28
N LYS A 78 -20.02 4.77 -14.90
CA LYS A 78 -20.54 5.86 -15.73
C LYS A 78 -19.62 7.08 -15.69
N VAL A 79 -19.75 7.94 -16.68
CA VAL A 79 -19.03 9.22 -16.73
C VAL A 79 -19.33 10.03 -15.46
N GLY A 80 -18.27 10.52 -14.83
CA GLY A 80 -18.32 11.25 -13.58
C GLY A 80 -18.01 10.43 -12.33
N ASP A 81 -18.05 9.10 -12.39
CA ASP A 81 -17.71 8.22 -11.28
C ASP A 81 -16.24 8.38 -10.86
N LEU A 82 -16.00 8.33 -9.54
CA LEU A 82 -14.64 8.31 -8.97
C LEU A 82 -14.26 6.85 -8.71
N VAL A 83 -13.09 6.43 -9.22
CA VAL A 83 -12.65 5.03 -9.17
C VAL A 83 -11.22 4.90 -8.68
N LEU A 84 -10.94 3.79 -7.98
CA LEU A 84 -9.62 3.43 -7.48
C LEU A 84 -8.81 2.63 -8.51
N LEU A 85 -7.49 2.70 -8.39
CA LEU A 85 -6.52 1.86 -9.10
C LEU A 85 -6.60 1.92 -10.63
N PRO A 86 -6.81 3.07 -11.27
CA PRO A 86 -6.65 3.14 -12.71
C PRO A 86 -5.17 2.94 -13.10
N PHE A 87 -4.93 2.23 -14.19
CA PHE A 87 -3.59 1.91 -14.69
C PHE A 87 -3.43 2.28 -16.17
N VAL A 88 -2.18 2.49 -16.57
CA VAL A 88 -1.78 2.45 -17.97
C VAL A 88 -1.39 1.00 -18.28
N GLU A 89 -2.22 0.26 -18.99
CA GLU A 89 -2.02 -1.17 -19.21
C GLU A 89 -1.14 -1.47 -20.43
N GLU A 90 -1.13 -0.59 -21.41
CA GLU A 90 -0.40 -0.76 -22.66
C GLU A 90 0.84 0.13 -22.71
N LYS A 91 1.81 -0.26 -23.52
CA LYS A 91 2.97 0.57 -23.86
C LYS A 91 2.51 1.83 -24.59
N LEU A 92 2.96 3.00 -24.15
CA LEU A 92 2.69 4.29 -24.77
C LEU A 92 3.95 4.80 -25.47
N ASP A 93 4.01 4.71 -26.77
CA ASP A 93 5.22 4.92 -27.60
C ASP A 93 6.37 4.02 -27.14
N ASP A 94 7.45 4.58 -26.60
CA ASP A 94 8.59 3.84 -26.04
C ASP A 94 8.46 3.57 -24.52
N VAL A 95 7.42 4.12 -23.85
CA VAL A 95 7.26 4.03 -22.39
C VAL A 95 6.42 2.80 -22.02
N TYR A 96 6.99 1.92 -21.21
CA TYR A 96 6.33 0.74 -20.68
C TYR A 96 5.47 1.06 -19.45
N SER A 97 4.58 0.15 -19.09
CA SER A 97 3.75 0.28 -17.89
C SER A 97 4.56 -0.12 -16.65
N GLY A 98 4.70 0.82 -15.70
CA GLY A 98 4.99 0.59 -14.29
C GLY A 98 3.75 0.97 -13.49
N TRP A 99 2.60 0.44 -13.90
CA TRP A 99 1.20 0.80 -13.55
C TRP A 99 0.74 2.17 -14.07
N GLY A 100 1.57 3.20 -14.09
CA GLY A 100 1.31 4.45 -14.81
C GLY A 100 0.28 5.39 -14.20
N ALA A 101 -0.09 5.26 -12.94
CA ALA A 101 -1.06 6.15 -12.31
C ALA A 101 -0.51 7.57 -12.05
N PHE A 102 0.81 7.81 -12.17
CA PHE A 102 1.36 9.15 -12.24
C PHE A 102 1.29 9.73 -13.66
N SER A 103 0.11 9.66 -14.27
CA SER A 103 -0.24 10.19 -15.60
C SER A 103 -1.50 11.05 -15.51
N GLU A 104 -1.77 11.89 -16.52
CA GLU A 104 -3.03 12.65 -16.55
C GLU A 104 -4.27 11.77 -16.85
N TYR A 105 -4.07 10.65 -17.56
CA TYR A 105 -5.13 9.70 -17.90
C TYR A 105 -4.64 8.27 -17.74
N ALA A 106 -5.57 7.40 -17.37
CA ALA A 106 -5.36 5.95 -17.24
C ALA A 106 -6.66 5.22 -17.62
N VAL A 107 -6.69 3.91 -17.50
CA VAL A 107 -7.88 3.09 -17.75
C VAL A 107 -8.28 2.27 -16.53
N VAL A 108 -9.56 1.96 -16.44
CA VAL A 108 -10.12 0.99 -15.48
C VAL A 108 -10.94 -0.05 -16.24
N GLY A 109 -10.88 -1.32 -15.80
CA GLY A 109 -11.69 -2.40 -16.36
C GLY A 109 -12.96 -2.61 -15.51
N ASP A 110 -14.07 -2.83 -16.19
CA ASP A 110 -15.31 -3.27 -15.56
C ASP A 110 -15.31 -4.80 -15.46
N ALA A 111 -14.94 -5.34 -14.28
CA ALA A 111 -14.88 -6.79 -14.06
C ALA A 111 -16.22 -7.48 -14.37
N ALA A 112 -17.36 -6.86 -14.03
CA ALA A 112 -18.67 -7.42 -14.31
C ALA A 112 -18.93 -7.52 -15.82
N ALA A 113 -18.57 -6.48 -16.59
CA ALA A 113 -18.69 -6.47 -18.03
C ALA A 113 -17.80 -7.54 -18.69
N TYR A 114 -16.55 -7.68 -18.25
CA TYR A 114 -15.67 -8.75 -18.76
C TYR A 114 -16.25 -10.14 -18.51
N ILE A 115 -16.71 -10.40 -17.28
CA ILE A 115 -17.31 -11.71 -16.91
C ILE A 115 -18.58 -11.97 -17.73
N ALA A 116 -19.47 -10.98 -17.85
CA ALA A 116 -20.72 -11.11 -18.60
C ALA A 116 -20.50 -11.38 -20.11
N ASN A 117 -19.35 -10.99 -20.65
CA ASN A 117 -18.99 -11.21 -22.06
C ASN A 117 -18.06 -12.44 -22.26
N GLY A 118 -17.90 -13.31 -21.26
CA GLY A 118 -17.09 -14.53 -21.38
C GLY A 118 -15.57 -14.27 -21.36
N MET A 119 -15.14 -13.08 -21.00
CA MET A 119 -13.74 -12.66 -20.90
C MET A 119 -13.29 -12.53 -19.43
N GLY A 120 -13.87 -13.32 -18.53
CA GLY A 120 -13.59 -13.27 -17.09
C GLY A 120 -12.26 -13.92 -16.68
N PRO A 121 -12.07 -14.17 -15.38
CA PRO A 121 -10.84 -14.75 -14.85
C PRO A 121 -10.40 -16.03 -15.58
N GLY A 122 -9.10 -16.10 -15.91
CA GLY A 122 -8.51 -17.21 -16.67
C GLY A 122 -8.40 -16.94 -18.16
N THR A 123 -8.98 -15.87 -18.69
CA THR A 123 -8.78 -15.41 -20.06
C THR A 123 -7.61 -14.41 -20.13
N HIS A 124 -7.00 -14.26 -21.31
CA HIS A 124 -5.87 -13.33 -21.49
C HIS A 124 -6.31 -11.86 -21.51
N GLU A 125 -7.61 -11.59 -21.70
CA GLU A 125 -8.18 -10.25 -21.67
C GLU A 125 -8.41 -9.73 -20.26
N PHE A 126 -8.49 -10.63 -19.25
CA PHE A 126 -8.84 -10.27 -17.89
C PHE A 126 -7.62 -9.97 -17.05
N SER A 127 -7.56 -8.78 -16.48
CA SER A 127 -6.59 -8.46 -15.43
C SER A 127 -7.22 -8.65 -14.05
N GLU A 128 -6.51 -9.28 -13.13
CA GLU A 128 -6.94 -9.39 -11.73
C GLU A 128 -7.16 -8.01 -11.09
N ALA A 129 -6.45 -6.98 -11.56
CA ALA A 129 -6.62 -5.60 -11.13
C ALA A 129 -8.07 -5.10 -11.25
N TYR A 130 -8.84 -5.60 -12.22
CA TYR A 130 -10.23 -5.17 -12.43
C TYR A 130 -11.13 -5.47 -11.22
N PHE A 131 -10.85 -6.49 -10.42
CA PHE A 131 -11.56 -6.71 -9.16
C PHE A 131 -11.35 -5.58 -8.16
N ALA A 132 -10.15 -5.01 -8.11
CA ALA A 132 -9.79 -3.96 -7.17
C ALA A 132 -10.05 -2.54 -7.70
N GLN A 133 -10.38 -2.39 -8.98
CA GLN A 133 -10.79 -1.12 -9.60
C GLN A 133 -12.23 -0.77 -9.19
N THR A 134 -12.35 -0.23 -7.99
CA THR A 134 -13.61 -0.10 -7.26
C THR A 134 -14.12 1.33 -7.30
N LEU A 135 -15.43 1.50 -7.48
CA LEU A 135 -16.13 2.77 -7.39
C LEU A 135 -16.10 3.33 -5.97
N ILE A 136 -15.75 4.59 -5.83
CA ILE A 136 -16.02 5.40 -4.63
C ILE A 136 -17.41 6.01 -4.82
N LYS A 137 -18.33 5.66 -3.96
CA LYS A 137 -19.71 6.11 -4.08
C LYS A 137 -19.85 7.57 -3.64
N PRO A 138 -20.78 8.32 -4.22
CA PRO A 138 -21.01 9.72 -3.83
C PRO A 138 -21.34 9.92 -2.34
N GLU A 139 -21.94 8.91 -1.69
CA GLU A 139 -22.23 8.92 -0.26
C GLU A 139 -21.01 8.65 0.62
N ASP A 140 -19.93 8.09 0.08
CA ASP A 140 -18.67 7.90 0.78
C ASP A 140 -17.98 9.26 0.89
N LYS A 141 -17.97 9.81 2.11
CA LYS A 141 -17.50 11.17 2.40
C LYS A 141 -15.97 11.27 2.33
N VAL A 142 -15.40 10.95 1.19
CA VAL A 142 -13.95 11.04 0.91
C VAL A 142 -13.73 11.78 -0.40
N ASP A 143 -12.77 12.69 -0.41
CA ASP A 143 -12.30 13.30 -1.64
C ASP A 143 -11.25 12.43 -2.36
N ALA A 144 -10.78 12.87 -3.52
CA ALA A 144 -9.83 12.09 -4.29
C ALA A 144 -8.47 11.95 -3.60
N VAL A 145 -8.01 12.92 -2.82
CA VAL A 145 -6.74 12.86 -2.09
C VAL A 145 -6.86 11.82 -0.98
N GLU A 146 -7.93 11.86 -0.20
CA GLU A 146 -8.25 10.89 0.84
C GLU A 146 -8.41 9.48 0.26
N ALA A 147 -9.08 9.37 -0.88
CA ALA A 147 -9.34 8.09 -1.54
C ALA A 147 -8.06 7.36 -1.97
N SER A 148 -6.96 8.06 -2.25
CA SER A 148 -5.67 7.42 -2.58
C SER A 148 -5.15 6.53 -1.45
N MET A 149 -5.45 6.86 -0.17
CA MET A 149 -5.09 6.04 0.98
C MET A 149 -5.87 4.71 1.06
N ILE A 150 -7.06 4.65 0.45
CA ILE A 150 -7.89 3.43 0.47
C ILE A 150 -7.15 2.26 -0.19
N VAL A 151 -6.29 2.53 -1.16
CA VAL A 151 -5.44 1.50 -1.79
C VAL A 151 -4.55 0.84 -0.74
N THR A 152 -3.73 1.63 -0.05
CA THR A 152 -2.86 1.14 1.05
C THR A 152 -3.68 0.47 2.16
N PHE A 153 -4.84 1.03 2.52
CA PHE A 153 -5.71 0.45 3.56
C PHE A 153 -6.19 -0.95 3.19
N ARG A 154 -6.62 -1.16 1.95
CA ARG A 154 -7.06 -2.48 1.48
C ARG A 154 -5.92 -3.49 1.45
N GLU A 155 -4.76 -3.09 0.99
CA GLU A 155 -3.55 -3.93 0.98
C GLU A 155 -3.20 -4.39 2.40
N VAL A 156 -3.16 -3.47 3.37
CA VAL A 156 -2.82 -3.81 4.76
C VAL A 156 -3.91 -4.67 5.42
N LEU A 157 -5.19 -4.36 5.23
CA LEU A 157 -6.26 -5.18 5.80
C LEU A 157 -6.28 -6.60 5.23
N SER A 158 -6.05 -6.76 3.93
CA SER A 158 -5.95 -8.08 3.31
C SER A 158 -4.73 -8.85 3.81
N ALA A 159 -3.59 -8.18 4.04
CA ALA A 159 -2.43 -8.81 4.66
C ALA A 159 -2.70 -9.27 6.10
N ILE A 160 -3.38 -8.45 6.91
CA ILE A 160 -3.79 -8.83 8.29
C ILE A 160 -4.67 -10.09 8.26
N ARG A 161 -5.62 -10.18 7.32
CA ARG A 161 -6.46 -11.37 7.14
C ARG A 161 -5.62 -12.60 6.76
N ARG A 162 -4.64 -12.46 5.88
CA ARG A 162 -3.70 -13.53 5.51
C ARG A 162 -2.78 -13.92 6.67
N PHE A 163 -2.37 -12.99 7.51
CA PHE A 163 -1.62 -13.26 8.74
C PHE A 163 -2.51 -13.89 9.83
N GLN A 164 -3.84 -13.87 9.66
CA GLN A 164 -4.79 -14.50 10.55
C GLN A 164 -4.76 -13.94 11.98
N PHE A 165 -4.67 -12.62 12.12
CA PHE A 165 -4.81 -11.97 13.42
C PHE A 165 -6.18 -12.28 14.03
N GLN A 166 -6.18 -12.61 15.32
CA GLN A 166 -7.41 -12.92 16.04
C GLN A 166 -7.69 -11.86 17.12
N PRO A 167 -8.97 -11.63 17.47
CA PRO A 167 -9.30 -10.84 18.65
C PRO A 167 -8.56 -11.38 19.88
N ASN A 168 -8.11 -10.45 20.75
CA ASN A 168 -7.29 -10.70 21.92
C ASN A 168 -5.83 -11.11 21.70
N ASP A 169 -5.35 -11.24 20.46
CA ASP A 169 -3.92 -11.40 20.20
C ASP A 169 -3.14 -10.12 20.61
N SER A 170 -1.85 -10.29 20.80
CA SER A 170 -0.88 -9.21 20.94
C SER A 170 -0.07 -9.07 19.66
N VAL A 171 0.22 -7.84 19.25
CA VAL A 171 1.04 -7.56 18.07
C VAL A 171 2.11 -6.51 18.36
N LEU A 172 3.32 -6.75 17.86
CA LEU A 172 4.38 -5.77 17.74
C LEU A 172 4.53 -5.38 16.28
N VAL A 173 4.36 -4.12 15.95
CA VAL A 173 4.57 -3.55 14.60
C VAL A 173 5.92 -2.83 14.59
N ILE A 174 6.85 -3.32 13.79
CA ILE A 174 8.16 -2.72 13.58
C ILE A 174 8.09 -1.79 12.38
N GLY A 175 8.28 -0.49 12.64
CA GLY A 175 8.11 0.61 11.68
C GLY A 175 6.74 1.27 11.79
N ALA A 176 6.72 2.60 11.99
CA ALA A 176 5.52 3.44 12.04
C ALA A 176 5.44 4.40 10.82
N GLY A 177 5.87 3.92 9.64
CA GLY A 177 5.52 4.53 8.36
C GLY A 177 4.03 4.35 8.03
N PRO A 178 3.54 4.83 6.88
CA PRO A 178 2.10 4.74 6.53
C PRO A 178 1.52 3.33 6.70
N VAL A 179 2.24 2.31 6.24
CA VAL A 179 1.84 0.89 6.36
C VAL A 179 1.82 0.42 7.82
N GLY A 180 2.88 0.70 8.60
CA GLY A 180 2.94 0.30 10.00
C GLY A 180 1.88 0.98 10.86
N LEU A 181 1.56 2.25 10.57
CA LEU A 181 0.45 2.97 11.21
C LEU A 181 -0.90 2.31 10.87
N CYS A 182 -1.09 1.83 9.63
CA CYS A 182 -2.28 1.07 9.24
C CYS A 182 -2.36 -0.25 10.05
N PHE A 183 -1.27 -1.03 10.12
CA PHE A 183 -1.24 -2.23 10.97
C PHE A 183 -1.59 -1.92 12.42
N THR A 184 -1.07 -0.83 12.97
CA THR A 184 -1.35 -0.37 14.34
C THR A 184 -2.84 -0.08 14.54
N GLN A 185 -3.43 0.80 13.74
CA GLN A 185 -4.83 1.20 13.91
C GLN A 185 -5.79 0.05 13.60
N PHE A 186 -5.54 -0.72 12.52
CA PHE A 186 -6.42 -1.83 12.13
C PHE A 186 -6.40 -2.96 13.16
N SER A 187 -5.25 -3.23 13.77
CA SER A 187 -5.19 -4.20 14.86
C SER A 187 -6.10 -3.81 16.03
N LYS A 188 -6.15 -2.53 16.39
CA LYS A 188 -7.10 -2.05 17.43
C LYS A 188 -8.55 -2.16 16.96
N LEU A 189 -8.86 -1.74 15.73
CA LEU A 189 -10.22 -1.84 15.17
C LEU A 189 -10.71 -3.29 15.04
N LEU A 190 -9.81 -4.25 14.91
CA LEU A 190 -10.09 -5.69 14.87
C LEU A 190 -10.14 -6.34 16.25
N GLY A 191 -9.92 -5.58 17.33
CA GLY A 191 -10.07 -6.08 18.71
C GLY A 191 -8.87 -6.82 19.24
N LEU A 192 -7.64 -6.57 18.74
CA LEU A 192 -6.44 -7.11 19.36
C LEU A 192 -6.26 -6.52 20.77
N LYS A 193 -5.87 -7.36 21.72
CA LYS A 193 -5.74 -7.00 23.14
C LYS A 193 -4.67 -5.96 23.34
N THR A 194 -3.51 -6.17 22.70
CA THR A 194 -2.38 -5.26 22.86
C THR A 194 -1.70 -5.00 21.53
N VAL A 195 -1.53 -3.73 21.21
CA VAL A 195 -0.82 -3.27 20.02
C VAL A 195 0.38 -2.44 20.45
N ILE A 196 1.56 -2.88 20.02
CA ILE A 196 2.84 -2.22 20.26
C ILE A 196 3.37 -1.73 18.93
N SER A 197 3.84 -0.50 18.85
CA SER A 197 4.45 0.06 17.64
C SER A 197 5.86 0.56 17.94
N THR A 198 6.76 0.48 16.95
CA THR A 198 8.12 1.00 17.10
C THR A 198 8.56 1.77 15.87
N ASP A 199 9.28 2.86 16.08
CA ASP A 199 9.98 3.58 15.01
C ASP A 199 11.20 4.30 15.59
N ILE A 200 12.19 4.58 14.76
CA ILE A 200 13.38 5.37 15.14
C ILE A 200 13.12 6.89 15.15
N ASP A 201 11.96 7.31 14.71
CA ASP A 201 11.47 8.69 14.65
C ASP A 201 10.44 8.92 15.79
N ASP A 202 10.70 9.85 16.68
CA ASP A 202 9.83 10.13 17.83
C ASP A 202 8.45 10.69 17.43
N GLU A 203 8.35 11.45 16.33
CA GLU A 203 7.07 11.95 15.86
C GLU A 203 6.17 10.79 15.40
N LYS A 204 6.75 9.80 14.70
CA LYS A 204 6.04 8.59 14.29
C LYS A 204 5.65 7.71 15.48
N VAL A 205 6.54 7.59 16.50
CA VAL A 205 6.22 6.91 17.76
C VAL A 205 5.02 7.57 18.45
N SER A 206 5.01 8.90 18.52
CA SER A 206 3.90 9.67 19.10
C SER A 206 2.60 9.49 18.31
N LEU A 207 2.67 9.51 16.98
CA LEU A 207 1.53 9.31 16.11
C LEU A 207 0.96 7.88 16.23
N ALA A 208 1.82 6.86 16.35
CA ALA A 208 1.37 5.49 16.57
C ALA A 208 0.52 5.36 17.85
N LYS A 209 0.88 6.07 18.93
CA LYS A 209 0.05 6.16 20.15
C LYS A 209 -1.30 6.80 19.89
N THR A 210 -1.32 7.89 19.15
CA THR A 210 -2.57 8.59 18.78
C THR A 210 -3.49 7.69 17.95
N LEU A 211 -2.92 6.84 17.09
CA LEU A 211 -3.65 5.88 16.25
C LEU A 211 -3.96 4.55 16.96
N GLY A 212 -3.74 4.45 18.25
CA GLY A 212 -4.24 3.35 19.08
C GLY A 212 -3.21 2.34 19.56
N ALA A 213 -1.90 2.57 19.39
CA ALA A 213 -0.89 1.74 20.03
C ALA A 213 -0.98 1.86 21.56
N ASP A 214 -1.10 0.73 22.26
CA ASP A 214 -1.07 0.69 23.73
C ASP A 214 0.32 1.06 24.24
N TYR A 215 1.37 0.63 23.53
CA TYR A 215 2.76 0.98 23.77
C TYR A 215 3.43 1.41 22.48
N ALA A 216 4.32 2.39 22.57
CA ALA A 216 5.14 2.80 21.42
C ALA A 216 6.55 3.14 21.90
N PHE A 217 7.55 2.62 21.19
CA PHE A 217 8.96 2.73 21.58
C PHE A 217 9.83 3.25 20.45
N ASN A 218 10.85 4.03 20.80
CA ASN A 218 11.94 4.35 19.91
C ASN A 218 13.15 3.46 20.29
N PRO A 219 13.51 2.46 19.45
CA PRO A 219 14.60 1.51 19.76
C PRO A 219 15.98 2.17 19.79
N LYS A 220 16.14 3.42 19.37
CA LYS A 220 17.37 4.20 19.58
C LYS A 220 17.49 4.74 21.01
N LYS A 221 16.40 4.73 21.78
CA LYS A 221 16.34 5.34 23.14
C LYS A 221 16.13 4.31 24.24
N CYS A 222 15.82 3.07 23.92
CA CYS A 222 15.64 1.99 24.88
C CYS A 222 16.10 0.65 24.30
N ASP A 223 16.35 -0.30 25.18
CA ASP A 223 16.50 -1.71 24.82
C ASP A 223 15.10 -2.29 24.57
N LEU A 224 14.69 -2.34 23.29
CA LEU A 224 13.37 -2.82 22.88
C LEU A 224 13.11 -4.24 23.40
N ASN A 225 14.09 -5.14 23.30
CA ASN A 225 13.93 -6.53 23.72
C ASN A 225 13.67 -6.62 25.24
N ALA A 226 14.38 -5.82 26.04
CA ALA A 226 14.16 -5.77 27.49
C ALA A 226 12.78 -5.20 27.84
N GLU A 227 12.33 -4.12 27.18
CA GLU A 227 11.01 -3.54 27.42
C GLU A 227 9.88 -4.51 27.02
N ILE A 228 10.00 -5.18 25.88
CA ILE A 228 9.01 -6.16 25.44
C ILE A 228 8.97 -7.38 26.37
N LYS A 229 10.12 -7.95 26.75
CA LYS A 229 10.17 -9.10 27.68
C LYS A 229 9.62 -8.78 29.06
N LYS A 230 9.76 -7.53 29.52
CA LYS A 230 9.15 -7.06 30.78
C LYS A 230 7.62 -7.03 30.70
N LEU A 231 7.05 -6.59 29.58
CA LEU A 231 5.61 -6.51 29.38
C LEU A 231 5.00 -7.88 29.01
N PHE A 232 5.75 -8.68 28.27
CA PHE A 232 5.33 -9.99 27.73
C PHE A 232 6.41 -11.04 27.98
N PRO A 233 6.50 -11.57 29.21
CA PRO A 233 7.52 -12.59 29.57
C PRO A 233 7.45 -13.85 28.68
N ASP A 234 6.25 -14.22 28.23
CA ASP A 234 6.01 -15.39 27.38
C ASP A 234 6.11 -15.07 25.88
N GLY A 235 6.37 -13.81 25.51
CA GLY A 235 6.44 -13.33 24.14
C GLY A 235 5.10 -12.85 23.56
N ILE A 236 5.13 -12.47 22.29
CA ILE A 236 4.05 -11.80 21.55
C ILE A 236 3.48 -12.76 20.49
N ASP A 237 2.15 -12.68 20.22
CA ASP A 237 1.49 -13.51 19.22
C ASP A 237 1.99 -13.25 17.81
N HIS A 238 2.11 -11.98 17.42
CA HIS A 238 2.51 -11.55 16.09
C HIS A 238 3.57 -10.44 16.15
N VAL A 239 4.63 -10.58 15.38
CA VAL A 239 5.58 -9.50 15.12
C VAL A 239 5.53 -9.17 13.64
N VAL A 240 5.15 -7.94 13.29
CA VAL A 240 5.04 -7.45 11.91
C VAL A 240 6.29 -6.67 11.54
N ASP A 241 7.01 -7.10 10.51
CA ASP A 241 8.00 -6.26 9.83
C ASP A 241 7.28 -5.39 8.78
N ALA A 242 7.15 -4.09 9.05
CA ALA A 242 6.62 -3.09 8.12
C ALA A 242 7.75 -2.20 7.53
N VAL A 243 9.03 -2.58 7.69
CA VAL A 243 10.19 -1.82 7.22
C VAL A 243 10.86 -2.50 6.03
N GLY A 244 11.02 -3.83 6.07
CA GLY A 244 11.74 -4.60 5.07
C GLY A 244 13.26 -4.61 5.30
N ILE A 245 13.69 -4.80 6.56
CA ILE A 245 15.10 -4.97 6.93
C ILE A 245 15.30 -6.37 7.51
N ASN A 246 16.06 -7.22 6.84
CA ASN A 246 16.23 -8.63 7.19
C ASN A 246 16.74 -8.85 8.64
N ALA A 247 17.59 -7.95 9.18
CA ALA A 247 18.08 -8.03 10.56
C ALA A 247 16.96 -7.94 11.61
N LEU A 248 15.87 -7.22 11.32
CA LEU A 248 14.72 -7.09 12.23
C LEU A 248 13.94 -8.39 12.38
N ILE A 249 13.99 -9.27 11.38
CA ILE A 249 13.37 -10.60 11.43
C ILE A 249 14.08 -11.49 12.46
N ASN A 250 15.43 -11.46 12.49
CA ASN A 250 16.19 -12.16 13.52
C ASN A 250 15.93 -11.62 14.94
N GLN A 251 15.77 -10.29 15.07
CA GLN A 251 15.39 -9.68 16.34
C GLN A 251 13.98 -10.11 16.78
N ALA A 252 13.04 -10.19 15.84
CA ALA A 252 11.66 -10.61 16.08
C ALA A 252 11.57 -12.03 16.66
N MET A 253 12.49 -12.94 16.31
CA MET A 253 12.51 -14.30 16.83
C MET A 253 12.67 -14.38 18.34
N GLU A 254 13.32 -13.42 18.97
CA GLU A 254 13.48 -13.35 20.41
C GLU A 254 12.24 -12.87 21.15
N LEU A 255 11.27 -12.33 20.41
CA LEU A 255 10.11 -11.62 20.95
C LEU A 255 8.80 -12.38 20.76
N ILE A 256 8.75 -13.36 19.84
CA ILE A 256 7.55 -14.18 19.63
C ILE A 256 7.36 -15.23 20.72
N LYS A 257 6.10 -15.49 21.07
CA LYS A 257 5.75 -16.59 21.97
C LYS A 257 5.81 -17.97 21.28
N TYR A 258 5.65 -19.02 22.04
CA TYR A 258 5.44 -20.37 21.50
C TYR A 258 4.18 -20.38 20.59
N ASN A 259 4.31 -20.91 19.38
CA ASN A 259 3.35 -20.80 18.29
C ASN A 259 3.12 -19.39 17.76
N GLY A 260 3.99 -18.42 18.11
CA GLY A 260 3.92 -17.05 17.59
C GLY A 260 4.30 -16.96 16.11
N LYS A 261 4.03 -15.83 15.52
CA LYS A 261 4.20 -15.60 14.07
C LYS A 261 5.00 -14.33 13.79
N ILE A 262 5.97 -14.44 12.88
CA ILE A 262 6.65 -13.30 12.26
C ILE A 262 5.99 -13.03 10.92
N CYS A 263 5.45 -11.85 10.75
CA CYS A 263 4.65 -11.38 9.62
C CYS A 263 5.49 -10.41 8.78
N CYS A 264 6.07 -10.90 7.68
CA CYS A 264 6.94 -10.11 6.79
C CYS A 264 6.09 -9.42 5.71
N TYR A 265 5.81 -8.12 5.90
CA TYR A 265 5.13 -7.27 4.93
C TYR A 265 6.10 -6.36 4.19
N GLY A 266 7.08 -5.79 4.90
CA GLY A 266 8.09 -4.92 4.32
C GLY A 266 8.91 -5.63 3.23
N ILE A 267 9.17 -4.94 2.13
CA ILE A 267 9.94 -5.49 1.01
C ILE A 267 11.41 -5.12 1.18
N SER A 268 12.26 -6.11 1.45
CA SER A 268 13.71 -5.91 1.50
C SER A 268 14.31 -5.78 0.09
N PRO A 269 15.27 -4.88 -0.13
CA PRO A 269 16.10 -4.90 -1.33
C PRO A 269 17.08 -6.09 -1.35
N ASP A 270 17.42 -6.63 -0.18
CA ASP A 270 18.23 -7.85 -0.05
C ASP A 270 17.30 -9.07 0.06
N LEU A 271 17.32 -9.91 -0.98
CA LEU A 271 16.44 -11.07 -1.10
C LEU A 271 16.99 -12.32 -0.38
N GLY A 272 18.22 -12.25 0.13
CA GLY A 272 18.84 -13.30 0.93
C GLY A 272 18.91 -12.93 2.41
N MET A 273 18.67 -13.89 3.31
CA MET A 273 18.90 -13.70 4.74
C MET A 273 19.33 -14.99 5.42
N ASN A 274 20.11 -14.85 6.51
CA ASN A 274 20.40 -15.93 7.43
C ASN A 274 19.49 -15.80 8.66
N LEU A 275 18.81 -16.90 9.01
CA LEU A 275 17.98 -16.98 10.21
C LEU A 275 18.75 -17.70 11.32
N ASP A 276 18.83 -17.08 12.49
CA ASP A 276 19.34 -17.68 13.70
C ASP A 276 18.20 -18.21 14.58
N TRP A 277 17.75 -19.42 14.31
CA TRP A 277 16.61 -20.06 15.00
C TRP A 277 16.92 -20.44 16.46
N SER A 278 18.20 -20.36 16.90
CA SER A 278 18.51 -20.57 18.32
C SER A 278 17.83 -19.55 19.22
N LYS A 279 17.37 -18.42 18.66
CA LYS A 279 16.68 -17.34 19.35
C LYS A 279 15.17 -17.50 19.40
N ALA A 280 14.60 -18.36 18.56
CA ALA A 280 13.16 -18.59 18.47
C ALA A 280 12.71 -19.72 19.41
N PRO A 281 11.41 -19.76 19.82
CA PRO A 281 10.83 -20.95 20.44
C PRO A 281 10.83 -22.12 19.46
N TYR A 282 10.61 -23.36 19.95
CA TYR A 282 10.60 -24.56 19.07
C TYR A 282 9.51 -24.51 17.98
N ASN A 283 8.35 -23.98 18.27
CA ASN A 283 7.24 -23.86 17.33
C ASN A 283 6.93 -22.39 17.07
N TRP A 284 7.04 -22.00 15.81
CA TRP A 284 6.74 -20.66 15.32
C TRP A 284 6.53 -20.66 13.82
N THR A 285 6.07 -19.56 13.29
CA THR A 285 5.82 -19.38 11.85
C THR A 285 6.48 -18.09 11.37
N ILE A 286 7.11 -18.12 10.20
CA ILE A 286 7.43 -16.93 9.41
C ILE A 286 6.56 -16.95 8.16
N GLN A 287 5.91 -15.84 7.88
CA GLN A 287 5.02 -15.71 6.73
C GLN A 287 5.29 -14.41 5.99
N PHE A 288 5.51 -14.53 4.66
CA PHE A 288 5.66 -13.39 3.76
C PHE A 288 4.31 -13.10 3.10
N VAL A 289 3.79 -11.89 3.28
CA VAL A 289 2.63 -11.34 2.55
C VAL A 289 3.02 -9.94 2.13
N GLN A 290 3.74 -9.84 1.03
CA GLN A 290 4.31 -8.58 0.54
C GLN A 290 3.50 -8.01 -0.64
N TRP A 291 2.63 -8.81 -1.23
CA TRP A 291 1.78 -8.45 -2.36
C TRP A 291 0.47 -9.24 -2.29
N PRO A 292 -0.54 -8.76 -1.56
CA PRO A 292 -1.88 -9.38 -1.57
C PRO A 292 -2.46 -9.40 -2.97
N SER A 293 -3.31 -10.38 -3.27
CA SER A 293 -4.00 -10.41 -4.56
C SER A 293 -5.00 -9.27 -4.68
N LYS A 294 -5.25 -8.80 -5.88
CA LYS A 294 -6.22 -7.71 -6.12
C LYS A 294 -7.65 -8.10 -5.76
N LYS A 295 -7.96 -9.38 -5.77
CA LYS A 295 -9.23 -9.92 -5.28
C LYS A 295 -9.35 -9.75 -3.75
N GLU A 296 -8.31 -10.11 -2.99
CA GLU A 296 -8.30 -9.93 -1.53
C GLU A 296 -8.40 -8.45 -1.13
N GLU A 297 -7.74 -7.56 -1.88
CA GLU A 297 -7.88 -6.11 -1.68
C GLU A 297 -9.32 -5.63 -1.94
N ALA A 298 -9.96 -6.13 -3.01
CA ALA A 298 -11.37 -5.83 -3.29
C ALA A 298 -12.30 -6.28 -2.17
N GLU A 299 -12.08 -7.48 -1.62
CA GLU A 299 -12.84 -8.01 -0.48
C GLU A 299 -12.67 -7.19 0.81
N ALA A 300 -11.54 -6.48 0.97
CA ALA A 300 -11.31 -5.58 2.10
C ALA A 300 -12.05 -4.25 1.98
N HIS A 301 -12.47 -3.85 0.77
CA HIS A 301 -13.00 -2.51 0.48
C HIS A 301 -14.20 -2.13 1.36
N ALA A 302 -15.20 -3.00 1.46
CA ALA A 302 -16.43 -2.69 2.19
C ALA A 302 -16.16 -2.40 3.67
N GLN A 303 -15.25 -3.12 4.31
CA GLN A 303 -14.89 -2.91 5.72
C GLN A 303 -14.12 -1.59 5.90
N ILE A 304 -13.19 -1.27 5.00
CA ILE A 304 -12.46 0.01 5.02
C ILE A 304 -13.45 1.17 4.89
N MET A 305 -14.38 1.11 3.93
CA MET A 305 -15.39 2.17 3.74
C MET A 305 -16.31 2.29 4.96
N ALA A 306 -16.70 1.18 5.58
CA ALA A 306 -17.49 1.21 6.81
C ALA A 306 -16.74 1.94 7.95
N TRP A 307 -15.45 1.67 8.15
CA TRP A 307 -14.65 2.36 9.16
C TRP A 307 -14.51 3.85 8.87
N ILE A 308 -14.31 4.22 7.60
CA ILE A 308 -14.25 5.64 7.18
C ILE A 308 -15.57 6.33 7.41
N ASN A 309 -16.70 5.75 6.96
CA ASN A 309 -18.04 6.33 7.07
C ASN A 309 -18.50 6.47 8.52
N LEU A 310 -18.02 5.59 9.42
CA LEU A 310 -18.25 5.67 10.87
C LEU A 310 -17.30 6.65 11.58
N GLY A 311 -16.32 7.23 10.87
CA GLY A 311 -15.32 8.13 11.46
C GLY A 311 -14.25 7.43 12.32
N LEU A 312 -14.17 6.10 12.25
CA LEU A 312 -13.19 5.28 12.97
C LEU A 312 -11.81 5.27 12.28
N LEU A 313 -11.79 5.47 10.97
CA LEU A 313 -10.60 5.56 10.13
C LEU A 313 -10.64 6.87 9.35
N LYS A 314 -9.64 7.72 9.55
CA LYS A 314 -9.53 9.02 8.88
C LYS A 314 -8.33 8.99 7.92
N PRO A 315 -8.53 9.01 6.59
CA PRO A 315 -7.42 8.93 5.65
C PRO A 315 -6.39 10.05 5.82
N MET A 316 -6.83 11.27 6.17
CA MET A 316 -5.96 12.42 6.39
C MET A 316 -4.97 12.25 7.55
N ASP A 317 -5.25 11.38 8.54
CA ASP A 317 -4.29 11.10 9.62
C ASP A 317 -3.00 10.43 9.08
N PHE A 318 -3.06 9.80 7.91
CA PHE A 318 -1.96 9.09 7.26
C PHE A 318 -1.24 9.92 6.19
N ILE A 319 -1.81 11.04 5.77
CA ILE A 319 -1.24 11.93 4.74
C ILE A 319 -0.49 13.06 5.42
N SER A 320 0.74 13.37 4.97
CA SER A 320 1.51 14.49 5.48
C SER A 320 1.66 15.62 4.48
N HIS A 321 1.74 15.30 3.19
CA HIS A 321 1.98 16.27 2.14
C HIS A 321 1.14 15.99 0.92
N VAL A 322 0.66 17.07 0.29
CA VAL A 322 -0.04 17.02 -1.00
C VAL A 322 0.69 17.93 -1.96
N PHE A 323 1.12 17.41 -3.11
CA PHE A 323 1.80 18.16 -4.15
C PHE A 323 0.95 18.21 -5.41
N ASP A 324 1.02 19.32 -6.13
CA ASP A 324 0.50 19.39 -7.50
C ASP A 324 1.38 18.52 -8.42
N PHE A 325 0.80 17.94 -9.48
CA PHE A 325 1.50 17.04 -10.40
C PHE A 325 2.78 17.64 -10.99
N GLU A 326 2.80 18.94 -11.26
CA GLU A 326 3.97 19.64 -11.79
C GLU A 326 5.18 19.61 -10.84
N LYS A 327 4.94 19.37 -9.55
CA LYS A 327 5.96 19.27 -8.49
C LYS A 327 6.25 17.82 -8.08
N ILE A 328 5.84 16.86 -8.88
CA ILE A 328 5.98 15.44 -8.52
C ILE A 328 7.43 15.01 -8.25
N ILE A 329 8.39 15.56 -8.99
CA ILE A 329 9.83 15.26 -8.77
C ILE A 329 10.28 15.74 -7.40
N ASP A 330 9.80 16.90 -6.93
CA ASP A 330 10.13 17.41 -5.59
C ASP A 330 9.45 16.57 -4.50
N ALA A 331 8.25 16.06 -4.77
CA ALA A 331 7.58 15.11 -3.88
C ALA A 331 8.41 13.82 -3.69
N PHE A 332 8.98 13.27 -4.77
CA PHE A 332 9.86 12.09 -4.68
C PHE A 332 11.16 12.37 -3.93
N LYS A 333 11.76 13.55 -4.08
CA LYS A 333 12.93 13.98 -3.28
C LYS A 333 12.59 14.01 -1.79
N LEU A 334 11.44 14.60 -1.42
CA LEU A 334 10.99 14.64 -0.02
C LEU A 334 10.82 13.24 0.56
N VAL A 335 10.23 12.32 -0.23
CA VAL A 335 10.02 10.94 0.18
C VAL A 335 11.35 10.19 0.36
N GLU A 336 12.32 10.42 -0.52
CA GLU A 336 13.65 9.81 -0.45
C GLU A 336 14.48 10.34 0.73
N GLU A 337 14.37 11.62 1.06
CA GLU A 337 15.03 12.24 2.21
C GLU A 337 14.48 11.69 3.54
N ALA A 338 13.33 11.04 3.55
CA ALA A 338 12.67 10.43 4.72
C ALA A 338 12.65 11.35 5.96
N LYS A 339 12.37 12.66 5.75
CA LYS A 339 12.34 13.65 6.83
C LYS A 339 11.38 13.21 7.94
N SER A 340 11.72 13.59 9.18
CA SER A 340 10.87 13.34 10.36
C SER A 340 9.44 13.81 10.10
N GLY A 341 8.45 13.03 10.56
CA GLY A 341 7.04 13.33 10.37
C GLY A 341 6.50 13.05 8.96
N THR A 342 7.34 12.68 7.97
CA THR A 342 6.85 12.32 6.64
C THR A 342 6.08 11.01 6.70
N LYS A 343 4.80 11.09 6.29
CA LYS A 343 3.88 9.97 6.11
C LYS A 343 3.61 9.73 4.62
N LYS A 344 2.37 9.43 4.22
CA LYS A 344 2.01 9.35 2.80
C LYS A 344 2.11 10.75 2.17
N VAL A 345 2.76 10.78 1.03
CA VAL A 345 2.77 11.93 0.12
C VAL A 345 1.80 11.63 -1.01
N VAL A 346 0.94 12.58 -1.35
CA VAL A 346 -0.08 12.43 -2.39
C VAL A 346 0.14 13.47 -3.47
N ILE A 347 0.07 13.03 -4.72
CA ILE A 347 0.07 13.90 -5.89
C ILE A 347 -1.37 14.16 -6.30
N LYS A 348 -1.76 15.42 -6.46
CA LYS A 348 -3.06 15.82 -7.01
C LYS A 348 -2.90 16.44 -8.38
N TYR A 349 -3.93 16.32 -9.21
CA TYR A 349 -3.87 16.74 -10.61
C TYR A 349 -4.66 18.02 -10.91
N TYR A 350 -5.56 18.42 -10.03
CA TYR A 350 -6.44 19.59 -10.24
C TYR A 350 -6.92 20.21 -8.93
#